data_1ab08dbfff8127763a742660d2e95399
#
_entry.id   1ab08dbfff8127763a742660d2e95399
#
_cell.length_a   1.000
_cell.length_b   1.000
_cell.length_c   1.000
_cell.angle_alpha   90.00
_cell.angle_beta   90.00
_cell.angle_gamma   90.00
#
_symmetry.space_group_name_H-M   'P 1'
#
loop_
_entity.id
_entity.type
_entity.pdbx_description
1 polymer ?
#
loop_
_entity_poly.entity_id
_entity_poly.type
_entity_poly.pdbx_seq_one_letter_code
_entity_poly.pdbx_strand_id
1 'polypeptide(L)'
;MKLDFYKYEGTGNDFVIIDNRELTFQKNDKTLIQSICDRKKGVGADGLILLENHDKLDFSMIYFNADGSESGFCGNGSRCITHLANNLNIINDNAKFNAIDGIHESKIINGNISVKMNDVLKSNIYRFNDSYNTTFIDTGSPHLIRKYENIDKIDVVKEARELKKKYSEYTHGLNINFCEISDSEFKLRTYERGVEDETLSCGTGAVASAIFLKDLALVDNIKIDILMKGGLLTVDFIGKETTYSEIWLTGSVNMVFKGVYNNFD
;
A
#
# COMPACT_ATOMS: atom_id res chain seq x y z
N MET A 1 -9.60 29.87 -0.76
CA MET A 1 -10.51 28.76 -0.44
C MET A 1 -10.09 28.14 0.89
N LYS A 2 -11.04 27.75 1.77
CA LYS A 2 -10.74 27.01 3.02
C LYS A 2 -11.13 25.55 2.84
N LEU A 3 -10.21 24.64 3.16
CA LEU A 3 -10.41 23.21 3.05
C LEU A 3 -10.12 22.54 4.39
N ASP A 4 -11.11 21.94 5.00
CA ASP A 4 -10.91 21.05 6.16
C ASP A 4 -10.25 19.76 5.70
N PHE A 5 -9.25 19.31 6.43
CA PHE A 5 -8.54 18.07 6.11
C PHE A 5 -8.17 17.29 7.35
N TYR A 6 -7.91 16.00 7.13
CA TYR A 6 -7.37 15.07 8.11
C TYR A 6 -6.00 14.58 7.63
N LYS A 7 -4.99 14.71 8.49
CA LYS A 7 -3.67 14.11 8.23
C LYS A 7 -3.63 12.71 8.81
N TYR A 8 -3.37 11.74 7.95
CA TYR A 8 -3.26 10.33 8.29
C TYR A 8 -1.90 9.77 7.92
N GLU A 9 -1.49 8.70 8.60
CA GLU A 9 -0.44 7.80 8.16
C GLU A 9 -0.87 6.35 8.36
N GLY A 10 -0.37 5.46 7.48
CA GLY A 10 -0.55 4.01 7.59
C GLY A 10 0.78 3.33 7.33
N THR A 11 1.43 2.85 8.39
CA THR A 11 2.77 2.22 8.31
C THR A 11 3.82 3.10 7.62
N GLY A 12 3.85 4.41 7.96
CA GLY A 12 4.83 5.37 7.46
C GLY A 12 4.50 6.02 6.11
N ASN A 13 3.41 5.61 5.45
CA ASN A 13 2.92 6.27 4.24
C ASN A 13 1.82 7.26 4.63
N ASP A 14 1.98 8.54 4.30
CA ASP A 14 1.17 9.62 4.84
C ASP A 14 0.28 10.31 3.81
N PHE A 15 -0.94 10.68 4.24
CA PHE A 15 -1.97 11.21 3.38
C PHE A 15 -2.65 12.44 3.96
N VAL A 16 -3.03 13.37 3.08
CA VAL A 16 -4.08 14.35 3.37
C VAL A 16 -5.40 13.76 2.90
N ILE A 17 -6.37 13.60 3.81
CA ILE A 17 -7.70 13.11 3.47
C ILE A 17 -8.71 14.24 3.64
N ILE A 18 -9.55 14.43 2.63
CA ILE A 18 -10.62 15.42 2.61
C ILE A 18 -11.97 14.70 2.54
N ASP A 19 -12.88 15.03 3.45
CA ASP A 19 -14.28 14.66 3.35
C ASP A 19 -14.93 15.51 2.25
N ASN A 20 -15.03 14.93 1.06
CA ASN A 20 -15.56 15.59 -0.13
C ASN A 20 -16.98 15.11 -0.48
N ARG A 21 -17.76 14.66 0.51
CA ARG A 21 -19.16 14.21 0.27
C ARG A 21 -20.06 15.31 -0.26
N GLU A 22 -19.72 16.58 0.00
CA GLU A 22 -20.41 17.75 -0.55
C GLU A 22 -19.89 18.20 -1.92
N LEU A 23 -18.89 17.50 -2.49
CA LEU A 23 -18.29 17.72 -3.80
C LEU A 23 -17.70 19.15 -3.97
N THR A 24 -17.16 19.72 -2.92
CA THR A 24 -16.59 21.08 -2.91
C THR A 24 -15.15 21.13 -3.43
N PHE A 25 -14.42 20.02 -3.40
CA PHE A 25 -13.04 19.94 -3.87
C PHE A 25 -12.97 19.77 -5.39
N GLN A 26 -12.16 20.59 -6.07
CA GLN A 26 -11.97 20.52 -7.52
C GLN A 26 -10.92 19.45 -7.89
N LYS A 27 -11.37 18.25 -8.22
CA LYS A 27 -10.51 17.08 -8.53
C LYS A 27 -9.54 17.30 -9.69
N ASN A 28 -9.86 18.18 -10.63
CA ASN A 28 -9.04 18.43 -11.81
C ASN A 28 -7.92 19.46 -11.58
N ASP A 29 -7.88 20.08 -10.40
CA ASP A 29 -6.85 21.06 -10.06
C ASP A 29 -5.58 20.36 -9.52
N LYS A 30 -4.75 19.90 -10.44
CA LYS A 30 -3.47 19.28 -10.12
C LYS A 30 -2.55 20.20 -9.33
N THR A 31 -2.58 21.49 -9.62
CA THR A 31 -1.73 22.49 -8.95
C THR A 31 -2.10 22.60 -7.47
N LEU A 32 -3.40 22.61 -7.17
CA LEU A 32 -3.89 22.62 -5.80
C LEU A 32 -3.46 21.34 -5.04
N ILE A 33 -3.59 20.18 -5.68
CA ILE A 33 -3.17 18.90 -5.07
C ILE A 33 -1.67 18.91 -4.76
N GLN A 34 -0.85 19.32 -5.73
CA GLN A 34 0.61 19.46 -5.55
C GLN A 34 0.95 20.41 -4.41
N SER A 35 0.25 21.55 -4.35
CA SER A 35 0.44 22.56 -3.33
C SER A 35 0.10 22.04 -1.93
N ILE A 36 -1.00 21.29 -1.78
CA ILE A 36 -1.38 20.66 -0.50
C ILE A 36 -0.33 19.60 -0.09
N CYS A 37 0.14 18.80 -1.04
CA CYS A 37 1.09 17.72 -0.78
C CYS A 37 2.55 18.18 -0.60
N ASP A 38 2.88 19.44 -0.94
CA ASP A 38 4.23 19.96 -0.78
C ASP A 38 4.64 20.00 0.70
N ARG A 39 5.76 19.30 1.04
CA ARG A 39 6.21 19.17 2.43
C ARG A 39 6.81 20.42 3.04
N LYS A 40 7.08 21.45 2.23
CA LYS A 40 7.69 22.71 2.68
C LYS A 40 6.70 23.88 2.69
N LYS A 41 5.73 23.88 1.77
CA LYS A 41 4.82 24.99 1.54
C LYS A 41 3.36 24.64 1.79
N GLY A 42 3.02 23.37 1.79
CA GLY A 42 1.68 22.84 2.02
C GLY A 42 1.53 22.11 3.35
N VAL A 43 0.58 21.20 3.41
CA VAL A 43 0.41 20.26 4.54
C VAL A 43 1.53 19.21 4.53
N GLY A 44 1.95 18.80 3.32
CA GLY A 44 2.95 17.76 3.10
C GLY A 44 2.37 16.36 3.24
N ALA A 45 2.43 15.57 2.17
CA ALA A 45 2.00 14.18 2.16
C ALA A 45 2.54 13.44 0.93
N ASP A 46 2.53 12.10 0.98
CA ASP A 46 2.79 11.24 -0.18
C ASP A 46 1.62 11.27 -1.17
N GLY A 47 0.42 11.64 -0.71
CA GLY A 47 -0.73 11.82 -1.57
C GLY A 47 -1.95 12.41 -0.87
N LEU A 48 -2.98 12.69 -1.68
CA LEU A 48 -4.25 13.23 -1.26
C LEU A 48 -5.37 12.23 -1.57
N ILE A 49 -6.27 12.03 -0.61
CA ILE A 49 -7.42 11.15 -0.76
C ILE A 49 -8.69 11.95 -0.55
N LEU A 50 -9.67 11.76 -1.43
CA LEU A 50 -11.02 12.29 -1.25
C LEU A 50 -11.95 11.15 -0.83
N LEU A 51 -12.75 11.39 0.20
CA LEU A 51 -13.86 10.56 0.61
C LEU A 51 -15.13 11.16 0.03
N GLU A 52 -15.79 10.44 -0.88
CA GLU A 52 -17.01 10.88 -1.53
C GLU A 52 -18.18 9.90 -1.29
N ASN A 53 -19.42 10.37 -1.43
CA ASN A 53 -20.58 9.50 -1.40
C ASN A 53 -20.58 8.53 -2.59
N HIS A 54 -21.21 7.36 -2.41
CA HIS A 54 -21.47 6.40 -3.47
C HIS A 54 -22.92 5.89 -3.40
N ASP A 55 -23.58 5.73 -4.55
CA ASP A 55 -25.02 5.41 -4.59
C ASP A 55 -25.38 4.03 -4.01
N LYS A 56 -24.45 3.06 -4.05
CA LYS A 56 -24.70 1.65 -3.70
C LYS A 56 -23.70 1.07 -2.69
N LEU A 57 -22.64 1.78 -2.41
CA LEU A 57 -21.56 1.35 -1.51
C LEU A 57 -21.44 2.36 -0.36
N ASP A 58 -20.62 2.06 0.61
CA ASP A 58 -20.48 2.91 1.78
C ASP A 58 -19.84 4.26 1.43
N PHE A 59 -18.86 4.28 0.53
CA PHE A 59 -18.19 5.50 0.03
C PHE A 59 -17.40 5.22 -1.26
N SER A 60 -16.89 6.30 -1.87
CA SER A 60 -15.85 6.26 -2.91
C SER A 60 -14.56 6.83 -2.39
N MET A 61 -13.44 6.18 -2.73
CA MET A 61 -12.08 6.65 -2.51
C MET A 61 -11.50 7.14 -3.83
N ILE A 62 -11.06 8.40 -3.87
CA ILE A 62 -10.33 8.95 -5.00
C ILE A 62 -8.93 9.34 -4.50
N TYR A 63 -7.92 8.72 -5.07
CA TYR A 63 -6.54 8.88 -4.62
C TYR A 63 -5.69 9.59 -5.67
N PHE A 64 -4.94 10.59 -5.23
CA PHE A 64 -3.97 11.33 -6.02
C PHE A 64 -2.58 11.20 -5.40
N ASN A 65 -1.58 10.93 -6.24
CA ASN A 65 -0.19 11.08 -5.85
C ASN A 65 0.15 12.55 -5.55
N ALA A 66 1.28 12.80 -4.88
CA ALA A 66 1.73 14.15 -4.57
C ALA A 66 1.97 15.04 -5.81
N ASP A 67 2.16 14.45 -6.99
CA ASP A 67 2.31 15.15 -8.27
C ASP A 67 0.95 15.58 -8.89
N GLY A 68 -0.17 15.31 -8.21
CA GLY A 68 -1.52 15.61 -8.66
C GLY A 68 -2.08 14.64 -9.71
N SER A 69 -1.40 13.55 -10.02
CA SER A 69 -1.94 12.50 -10.88
C SER A 69 -2.87 11.58 -10.08
N GLU A 70 -4.05 11.30 -10.63
CA GLU A 70 -4.92 10.27 -10.06
C GLU A 70 -4.23 8.91 -10.17
N SER A 71 -4.28 8.12 -9.13
CA SER A 71 -3.57 6.85 -9.00
C SER A 71 -4.53 5.71 -8.70
N GLY A 72 -4.05 4.48 -8.91
CA GLY A 72 -4.78 3.26 -8.60
C GLY A 72 -4.93 3.02 -7.09
N PHE A 73 -5.41 1.83 -6.77
CA PHE A 73 -5.61 1.40 -5.39
C PHE A 73 -4.32 1.46 -4.57
N CYS A 74 -4.42 2.07 -3.40
CA CYS A 74 -3.35 2.14 -2.41
C CYS A 74 -3.80 1.48 -1.10
N GLY A 75 -3.23 0.32 -0.75
CA GLY A 75 -3.60 -0.42 0.46
C GLY A 75 -3.40 0.38 1.75
N ASN A 76 -2.35 1.21 1.84
CA ASN A 76 -2.09 2.08 3.00
C ASN A 76 -3.16 3.19 3.08
N GLY A 77 -3.45 3.86 1.96
CA GLY A 77 -4.49 4.88 1.87
C GLY A 77 -5.88 4.33 2.14
N SER A 78 -6.16 3.12 1.68
CA SER A 78 -7.45 2.44 1.93
C SER A 78 -7.67 2.14 3.40
N ARG A 79 -6.61 1.77 4.14
CA ARG A 79 -6.72 1.64 5.60
C ARG A 79 -7.02 2.99 6.26
N CYS A 80 -6.34 4.04 5.83
CA CYS A 80 -6.53 5.39 6.39
C CYS A 80 -7.95 5.93 6.15
N ILE A 81 -8.48 5.81 4.94
CA ILE A 81 -9.84 6.29 4.62
C ILE A 81 -10.91 5.45 5.31
N THR A 82 -10.71 4.13 5.48
CA THR A 82 -11.61 3.26 6.25
C THR A 82 -11.71 3.72 7.70
N HIS A 83 -10.58 4.02 8.34
CA HIS A 83 -10.58 4.56 9.71
C HIS A 83 -11.28 5.92 9.79
N LEU A 84 -11.06 6.81 8.81
CA LEU A 84 -11.78 8.08 8.76
C LEU A 84 -13.29 7.88 8.58
N ALA A 85 -13.72 7.00 7.68
CA ALA A 85 -15.12 6.69 7.45
C ALA A 85 -15.83 6.17 8.72
N ASN A 86 -15.13 5.36 9.52
CA ASN A 86 -15.62 4.93 10.83
C ASN A 86 -15.72 6.10 11.81
N ASN A 87 -14.71 6.95 11.92
CA ASN A 87 -14.73 8.12 12.79
C ASN A 87 -15.81 9.15 12.42
N LEU A 88 -16.21 9.19 11.15
CA LEU A 88 -17.31 10.02 10.65
C LEU A 88 -18.68 9.31 10.75
N ASN A 89 -18.76 8.12 11.34
CA ASN A 89 -19.96 7.30 11.45
C ASN A 89 -20.61 6.95 10.11
N ILE A 90 -19.84 6.85 9.02
CA ILE A 90 -20.28 6.40 7.70
C ILE A 90 -20.39 4.88 7.70
N ILE A 91 -19.47 4.20 8.39
CA ILE A 91 -19.42 2.75 8.55
C ILE A 91 -19.30 2.38 10.03
N ASN A 92 -19.61 1.12 10.34
CA ASN A 92 -19.25 0.48 11.60
C ASN A 92 -17.90 -0.23 11.45
N ASP A 93 -17.89 -1.58 11.48
CA ASP A 93 -16.63 -2.37 11.46
C ASP A 93 -16.23 -2.86 10.06
N ASN A 94 -17.11 -2.72 9.07
CA ASN A 94 -16.84 -3.20 7.70
C ASN A 94 -17.23 -2.13 6.69
N ALA A 95 -16.50 -2.10 5.59
CA ALA A 95 -16.83 -1.25 4.47
C ALA A 95 -16.71 -1.98 3.13
N LYS A 96 -17.59 -1.60 2.19
CA LYS A 96 -17.42 -1.80 0.76
C LYS A 96 -17.35 -0.46 0.09
N PHE A 97 -16.28 -0.18 -0.61
CA PHE A 97 -16.05 1.11 -1.22
C PHE A 97 -15.55 0.97 -2.66
N ASN A 98 -15.76 2.01 -3.45
CA ASN A 98 -15.27 2.08 -4.81
C ASN A 98 -13.94 2.84 -4.87
N ALA A 99 -12.98 2.32 -5.65
CA ALA A 99 -11.79 3.05 -6.08
C ALA A 99 -11.70 3.00 -7.61
N ILE A 100 -10.70 3.60 -8.21
CA ILE A 100 -10.56 3.70 -9.68
C ILE A 100 -10.50 2.34 -10.38
N ASP A 101 -9.97 1.32 -9.70
CA ASP A 101 -9.80 -0.05 -10.20
C ASP A 101 -10.93 -1.01 -9.81
N GLY A 102 -11.94 -0.52 -9.10
CA GLY A 102 -13.13 -1.30 -8.76
C GLY A 102 -13.55 -1.26 -7.30
N ILE A 103 -14.30 -2.31 -6.90
CA ILE A 103 -14.87 -2.42 -5.56
C ILE A 103 -13.89 -3.11 -4.63
N HIS A 104 -13.67 -2.52 -3.47
CA HIS A 104 -12.82 -3.02 -2.40
C HIS A 104 -13.59 -3.27 -1.12
N GLU A 105 -13.04 -4.13 -0.27
CA GLU A 105 -13.57 -4.45 1.05
C GLU A 105 -12.53 -4.13 2.12
N SER A 106 -12.99 -3.59 3.24
CA SER A 106 -12.16 -3.39 4.42
C SER A 106 -12.92 -3.73 5.70
N LYS A 107 -12.17 -3.99 6.77
CA LYS A 107 -12.73 -4.31 8.09
C LYS A 107 -11.81 -3.79 9.21
N ILE A 108 -12.43 -3.47 10.35
CA ILE A 108 -11.75 -3.03 11.55
C ILE A 108 -11.70 -4.20 12.54
N ILE A 109 -10.49 -4.58 12.97
CA ILE A 109 -10.30 -5.69 13.88
C ILE A 109 -9.35 -5.26 15.00
N ASN A 110 -9.86 -5.20 16.23
CA ASN A 110 -9.04 -4.83 17.42
C ASN A 110 -8.24 -3.53 17.22
N GLY A 111 -8.85 -2.53 16.58
CA GLY A 111 -8.23 -1.23 16.31
C GLY A 111 -7.29 -1.18 15.10
N ASN A 112 -6.99 -2.31 14.47
CA ASN A 112 -6.27 -2.37 13.20
C ASN A 112 -7.24 -2.42 12.02
N ILE A 113 -6.78 -1.95 10.86
CA ILE A 113 -7.57 -1.96 9.64
C ILE A 113 -7.03 -3.03 8.70
N SER A 114 -7.92 -3.89 8.24
CA SER A 114 -7.64 -4.88 7.20
C SER A 114 -8.30 -4.48 5.89
N VAL A 115 -7.57 -4.59 4.78
CA VAL A 115 -8.09 -4.39 3.40
C VAL A 115 -7.95 -5.67 2.62
N LYS A 116 -8.98 -6.00 1.86
CA LYS A 116 -8.96 -7.14 0.95
C LYS A 116 -8.11 -6.81 -0.27
N MET A 117 -7.16 -7.68 -0.56
CA MET A 117 -6.26 -7.59 -1.70
C MET A 117 -6.72 -8.52 -2.82
N ASN A 118 -6.20 -8.33 -4.02
CA ASN A 118 -6.51 -9.20 -5.15
C ASN A 118 -5.99 -10.62 -4.92
N ASP A 119 -6.72 -11.62 -5.40
CA ASP A 119 -6.25 -13.00 -5.44
C ASP A 119 -5.02 -13.12 -6.34
N VAL A 120 -4.10 -14.04 -5.99
CA VAL A 120 -2.87 -14.27 -6.75
C VAL A 120 -2.89 -15.68 -7.32
N LEU A 121 -2.87 -15.78 -8.65
CA LEU A 121 -2.74 -17.06 -9.33
C LEU A 121 -1.32 -17.60 -9.18
N LYS A 122 -1.16 -18.91 -8.91
CA LYS A 122 0.17 -19.53 -8.83
C LYS A 122 0.91 -19.50 -10.16
N SER A 123 0.19 -19.39 -11.29
CA SER A 123 0.78 -19.16 -12.61
C SER A 123 1.47 -17.78 -12.74
N ASN A 124 1.17 -16.84 -11.83
CA ASN A 124 1.79 -15.52 -11.77
C ASN A 124 3.05 -15.50 -10.88
N ILE A 125 3.51 -16.69 -10.44
CA ILE A 125 4.71 -16.89 -9.63
C ILE A 125 5.77 -17.54 -10.49
N TYR A 126 6.90 -16.88 -10.65
CA TYR A 126 8.04 -17.44 -11.40
C TYR A 126 9.31 -17.40 -10.55
N ARG A 127 9.92 -18.57 -10.34
CA ARG A 127 11.15 -18.73 -9.57
C ARG A 127 12.36 -18.80 -10.49
N PHE A 128 13.35 -17.99 -10.19
CA PHE A 128 14.64 -18.04 -10.87
C PHE A 128 15.57 -19.03 -10.14
N ASN A 129 16.34 -19.78 -10.91
CA ASN A 129 17.31 -20.71 -10.33
C ASN A 129 18.60 -19.95 -9.95
N ASP A 130 18.59 -19.34 -8.78
CA ASP A 130 19.76 -18.65 -8.21
C ASP A 130 19.86 -18.87 -6.69
N SER A 131 21.01 -18.51 -6.11
CA SER A 131 21.30 -18.68 -4.68
C SER A 131 20.47 -17.79 -3.74
N TYR A 132 19.73 -16.82 -4.28
CA TYR A 132 18.92 -15.85 -3.51
C TYR A 132 17.44 -16.21 -3.49
N ASN A 133 17.05 -17.35 -4.08
CA ASN A 133 15.65 -17.73 -4.29
C ASN A 133 14.85 -16.60 -4.95
N THR A 134 15.45 -15.90 -5.91
CA THR A 134 14.78 -14.80 -6.59
C THR A 134 13.46 -15.26 -7.20
N THR A 135 12.38 -14.60 -6.83
CA THR A 135 11.03 -14.97 -7.27
C THR A 135 10.29 -13.74 -7.77
N PHE A 136 9.69 -13.85 -8.94
CA PHE A 136 8.74 -12.87 -9.46
C PHE A 136 7.32 -13.27 -9.03
N ILE A 137 6.55 -12.31 -8.51
CA ILE A 137 5.13 -12.49 -8.15
C ILE A 137 4.36 -11.26 -8.61
N ASP A 138 3.30 -11.47 -9.37
CA ASP A 138 2.36 -10.42 -9.73
C ASP A 138 1.12 -10.49 -8.80
N THR A 139 0.95 -9.46 -7.99
CA THR A 139 -0.17 -9.27 -7.07
C THR A 139 -1.20 -8.25 -7.58
N GLY A 140 -1.22 -7.98 -8.88
CA GLY A 140 -1.81 -6.79 -9.51
C GLY A 140 -0.79 -5.65 -9.65
N SER A 141 0.38 -5.84 -9.05
CA SER A 141 1.59 -5.06 -9.23
C SER A 141 2.78 -6.03 -9.29
N PRO A 142 3.74 -5.85 -10.21
CA PRO A 142 4.85 -6.77 -10.38
C PRO A 142 5.90 -6.58 -9.28
N HIS A 143 6.24 -7.67 -8.59
CA HIS A 143 7.23 -7.72 -7.53
C HIS A 143 8.31 -8.74 -7.83
N LEU A 144 9.57 -8.35 -7.64
CA LEU A 144 10.70 -9.25 -7.54
C LEU A 144 11.14 -9.34 -6.08
N ILE A 145 11.18 -10.55 -5.54
CA ILE A 145 11.55 -10.81 -4.15
C ILE A 145 12.89 -11.54 -4.13
N ARG A 146 13.78 -11.11 -3.25
CA ARG A 146 15.06 -11.76 -3.00
C ARG A 146 15.34 -11.92 -1.52
N LYS A 147 15.82 -13.11 -1.14
CA LYS A 147 16.25 -13.41 0.24
C LYS A 147 17.70 -12.99 0.46
N TYR A 148 17.96 -12.33 1.60
CA TYR A 148 19.28 -11.96 2.08
C TYR A 148 19.46 -12.40 3.55
N GLU A 149 20.68 -12.52 3.99
CA GLU A 149 21.00 -12.84 5.40
C GLU A 149 20.85 -11.62 6.31
N ASN A 150 21.09 -10.43 5.79
CA ASN A 150 20.97 -9.17 6.53
C ASN A 150 20.63 -8.03 5.58
N ILE A 151 19.37 -7.60 5.59
CA ILE A 151 18.91 -6.52 4.72
C ILE A 151 19.29 -5.13 5.21
N ASP A 152 19.69 -4.96 6.47
CA ASP A 152 20.09 -3.66 7.00
C ASP A 152 21.42 -3.18 6.41
N LYS A 153 22.24 -4.11 5.91
CA LYS A 153 23.52 -3.82 5.25
C LYS A 153 23.41 -3.52 3.76
N ILE A 154 22.22 -3.61 3.17
CA ILE A 154 22.01 -3.44 1.73
C ILE A 154 21.82 -1.97 1.41
N ASP A 155 22.51 -1.47 0.39
CA ASP A 155 22.13 -0.26 -0.32
C ASP A 155 20.97 -0.61 -1.27
N VAL A 156 19.75 -0.40 -0.77
CA VAL A 156 18.51 -0.80 -1.46
C VAL A 156 18.39 -0.17 -2.84
N VAL A 157 18.71 1.11 -2.96
CA VAL A 157 18.57 1.84 -4.23
C VAL A 157 19.54 1.31 -5.27
N LYS A 158 20.81 1.13 -4.89
CA LYS A 158 21.84 0.61 -5.80
C LYS A 158 21.51 -0.82 -6.25
N GLU A 159 21.26 -1.71 -5.29
CA GLU A 159 20.96 -3.11 -5.57
C GLU A 159 19.68 -3.26 -6.42
N ALA A 160 18.64 -2.49 -6.10
CA ALA A 160 17.39 -2.53 -6.86
C ALA A 160 17.57 -2.10 -8.32
N ARG A 161 18.38 -1.05 -8.58
CA ARG A 161 18.67 -0.60 -9.95
C ARG A 161 19.42 -1.66 -10.77
N GLU A 162 20.34 -2.38 -10.15
CA GLU A 162 21.04 -3.50 -10.78
C GLU A 162 20.08 -4.66 -11.11
N LEU A 163 19.18 -4.99 -10.17
CA LEU A 163 18.17 -6.03 -10.38
C LEU A 163 17.14 -5.63 -11.44
N LYS A 164 16.64 -4.40 -11.44
CA LYS A 164 15.74 -3.90 -12.49
C LYS A 164 16.38 -4.01 -13.86
N LYS A 165 17.66 -3.69 -13.99
CA LYS A 165 18.40 -3.84 -15.26
C LYS A 165 18.53 -5.32 -15.65
N LYS A 166 18.88 -6.19 -14.73
CA LYS A 166 19.06 -7.63 -14.96
C LYS A 166 17.76 -8.32 -15.39
N TYR A 167 16.63 -7.93 -14.81
CA TYR A 167 15.31 -8.54 -15.03
C TYR A 167 14.37 -7.67 -15.88
N SER A 168 14.88 -6.71 -16.65
CA SER A 168 14.11 -5.77 -17.46
C SER A 168 13.22 -6.43 -18.52
N GLU A 169 13.57 -7.63 -18.95
CA GLU A 169 12.79 -8.41 -19.93
C GLU A 169 11.45 -8.92 -19.40
N TYR A 170 11.29 -8.99 -18.07
CA TYR A 170 10.11 -9.60 -17.45
C TYR A 170 8.97 -8.63 -17.21
N THR A 171 9.25 -7.30 -17.11
CA THR A 171 8.17 -6.33 -16.93
C THR A 171 8.59 -4.91 -17.35
N HIS A 172 7.58 -4.06 -17.61
CA HIS A 172 7.75 -2.61 -17.82
C HIS A 172 7.93 -1.81 -16.52
N GLY A 173 8.45 -2.42 -15.50
CA GLY A 173 8.74 -1.81 -14.19
C GLY A 173 8.47 -2.79 -13.04
N LEU A 174 9.42 -2.87 -12.11
CA LEU A 174 9.41 -3.79 -10.98
C LEU A 174 9.47 -3.03 -9.68
N ASN A 175 8.69 -3.49 -8.69
CA ASN A 175 8.98 -3.28 -7.29
C ASN A 175 10.00 -4.34 -6.86
N ILE A 176 11.06 -3.95 -6.18
CA ILE A 176 12.10 -4.88 -5.70
C ILE A 176 12.00 -5.01 -4.19
N ASN A 177 11.91 -6.24 -3.72
CA ASN A 177 11.70 -6.57 -2.32
C ASN A 177 12.90 -7.37 -1.82
N PHE A 178 13.55 -6.85 -0.78
CA PHE A 178 14.66 -7.48 -0.07
C PHE A 178 14.13 -8.05 1.23
N CYS A 179 14.15 -9.36 1.39
CA CYS A 179 13.62 -10.01 2.57
C CYS A 179 14.72 -10.70 3.38
N GLU A 180 14.58 -10.60 4.70
CA GLU A 180 15.36 -11.33 5.69
C GLU A 180 14.42 -12.22 6.50
N ILE A 181 14.83 -13.46 6.68
CA ILE A 181 14.08 -14.45 7.43
C ILE A 181 14.92 -14.88 8.60
N SER A 182 14.48 -14.64 9.81
CA SER A 182 15.03 -15.21 11.03
C SER A 182 14.01 -16.13 11.70
N ASP A 183 14.41 -16.85 12.73
CA ASP A 183 13.56 -17.80 13.47
C ASP A 183 12.33 -17.13 14.10
N SER A 184 12.36 -15.83 14.33
CA SER A 184 11.34 -15.09 15.04
C SER A 184 10.75 -13.90 14.27
N GLU A 185 11.35 -13.48 13.16
CA GLU A 185 10.99 -12.23 12.51
C GLU A 185 11.17 -12.29 11.01
N PHE A 186 10.26 -11.64 10.31
CA PHE A 186 10.26 -11.46 8.88
C PHE A 186 10.42 -9.99 8.54
N LYS A 187 11.55 -9.59 7.99
CA LYS A 187 11.83 -8.21 7.61
C LYS A 187 11.76 -8.00 6.12
N LEU A 188 11.25 -6.85 5.71
CA LEU A 188 11.11 -6.47 4.32
C LEU A 188 11.55 -5.01 4.10
N ARG A 189 12.36 -4.80 3.06
CA ARG A 189 12.67 -3.47 2.51
C ARG A 189 12.29 -3.45 1.05
N THR A 190 11.61 -2.40 0.60
CA THR A 190 11.09 -2.31 -0.77
C THR A 190 11.59 -1.06 -1.47
N TYR A 191 12.12 -1.26 -2.68
CA TYR A 191 12.30 -0.20 -3.67
C TYR A 191 11.07 -0.18 -4.56
N GLU A 192 10.36 0.94 -4.59
CA GLU A 192 9.03 1.02 -5.19
C GLU A 192 9.06 1.66 -6.57
N ARG A 193 8.38 1.02 -7.51
CA ARG A 193 8.16 1.52 -8.86
C ARG A 193 7.34 2.82 -8.81
N GLY A 194 7.79 3.82 -9.57
CA GLY A 194 7.13 5.13 -9.62
C GLY A 194 7.70 6.13 -8.61
N VAL A 195 8.08 5.65 -7.42
CA VAL A 195 8.86 6.43 -6.45
C VAL A 195 10.34 6.42 -6.83
N GLU A 196 10.82 5.27 -7.33
CA GLU A 196 12.20 5.01 -7.75
C GLU A 196 13.22 5.20 -6.61
N ASP A 197 12.75 4.90 -5.39
CA ASP A 197 13.50 4.96 -4.14
C ASP A 197 12.98 3.92 -3.14
N GLU A 198 13.66 3.75 -2.01
CA GLU A 198 13.17 2.92 -0.91
C GLU A 198 11.99 3.60 -0.21
N THR A 199 10.87 2.87 -0.05
CA THR A 199 9.71 3.34 0.70
C THR A 199 9.65 2.72 2.10
N LEU A 200 8.95 3.41 3.01
CA LEU A 200 8.77 2.93 4.38
C LEU A 200 7.82 1.73 4.46
N SER A 201 6.87 1.62 3.50
CA SER A 201 5.89 0.54 3.47
C SER A 201 5.32 0.35 2.07
N CYS A 202 5.23 -0.89 1.63
CA CYS A 202 4.59 -1.30 0.37
C CYS A 202 3.63 -2.47 0.64
N GLY A 203 2.33 -2.22 0.57
CA GLY A 203 1.30 -3.22 0.90
C GLY A 203 1.30 -4.42 -0.05
N THR A 204 1.37 -4.18 -1.36
CA THR A 204 1.46 -5.24 -2.37
C THR A 204 2.78 -6.01 -2.28
N GLY A 205 3.87 -5.33 -1.87
CA GLY A 205 5.16 -5.96 -1.58
C GLY A 205 5.10 -6.89 -0.37
N ALA A 206 4.36 -6.51 0.67
CA ALA A 206 4.11 -7.37 1.83
C ALA A 206 3.32 -8.62 1.42
N VAL A 207 2.25 -8.46 0.62
CA VAL A 207 1.47 -9.59 0.09
C VAL A 207 2.35 -10.52 -0.75
N ALA A 208 3.11 -9.99 -1.70
CA ALA A 208 4.03 -10.78 -2.52
C ALA A 208 5.05 -11.54 -1.67
N SER A 209 5.60 -10.90 -0.64
CA SER A 209 6.59 -11.53 0.25
C SER A 209 5.98 -12.59 1.15
N ALA A 210 4.75 -12.42 1.65
CA ALA A 210 4.04 -13.45 2.40
C ALA A 210 3.77 -14.70 1.54
N ILE A 211 3.34 -14.50 0.29
CA ILE A 211 3.14 -15.60 -0.67
C ILE A 211 4.48 -16.28 -0.99
N PHE A 212 5.55 -15.52 -1.21
CA PHE A 212 6.90 -16.04 -1.42
C PHE A 212 7.32 -17.00 -0.32
N LEU A 213 7.10 -16.64 0.94
CA LEU A 213 7.43 -17.50 2.08
C LEU A 213 6.65 -18.81 2.08
N LYS A 214 5.35 -18.69 1.86
CA LYS A 214 4.47 -19.88 1.83
C LYS A 214 4.80 -20.78 0.64
N ASP A 215 5.07 -20.19 -0.51
CA ASP A 215 5.35 -20.91 -1.74
C ASP A 215 6.70 -21.66 -1.70
N LEU A 216 7.67 -21.13 -0.94
CA LEU A 216 8.94 -21.81 -0.65
C LEU A 216 8.87 -22.78 0.55
N ALA A 217 7.70 -22.97 1.14
CA ALA A 217 7.51 -23.78 2.36
C ALA A 217 8.42 -23.34 3.54
N LEU A 218 8.74 -22.05 3.62
CA LEU A 218 9.52 -21.47 4.71
C LEU A 218 8.66 -21.17 5.94
N VAL A 219 7.33 -21.16 5.76
CA VAL A 219 6.34 -20.98 6.82
C VAL A 219 5.14 -21.89 6.60
N ASP A 220 4.60 -22.43 7.70
CA ASP A 220 3.38 -23.23 7.66
C ASP A 220 2.12 -22.39 7.82
N ASN A 221 2.24 -21.25 8.46
CA ASN A 221 1.14 -20.34 8.76
C ASN A 221 0.57 -19.70 7.48
N ILE A 222 -0.73 -19.38 7.55
CA ILE A 222 -1.47 -18.59 6.56
C ILE A 222 -1.65 -17.13 7.01
N LYS A 223 -1.15 -16.82 8.20
CA LYS A 223 -1.09 -15.47 8.75
C LYS A 223 0.35 -15.15 9.06
N ILE A 224 0.89 -14.16 8.37
CA ILE A 224 2.32 -13.84 8.35
C ILE A 224 2.50 -12.36 8.69
N ASP A 225 3.28 -12.13 9.73
CA ASP A 225 3.68 -10.79 10.14
C ASP A 225 4.98 -10.40 9.42
N ILE A 226 4.98 -9.20 8.86
CA ILE A 226 6.08 -8.65 8.06
C ILE A 226 6.47 -7.30 8.64
N LEU A 227 7.69 -7.20 9.16
CA LEU A 227 8.24 -5.95 9.67
C LEU A 227 8.86 -5.15 8.52
N MET A 228 8.32 -3.98 8.28
CA MET A 228 8.87 -2.97 7.36
C MET A 228 9.42 -1.77 8.13
N LYS A 229 10.16 -0.88 7.50
CA LYS A 229 10.66 0.35 8.17
C LYS A 229 9.55 1.20 8.75
N GLY A 230 8.40 1.26 8.11
CA GLY A 230 7.23 2.05 8.55
C GLY A 230 6.38 1.37 9.62
N GLY A 231 6.59 0.08 9.91
CA GLY A 231 5.84 -0.67 10.91
C GLY A 231 5.49 -2.09 10.49
N LEU A 232 4.67 -2.73 11.30
CA LEU A 232 4.25 -4.11 11.10
C LEU A 232 3.03 -4.19 10.19
N LEU A 233 3.10 -5.04 9.18
CA LEU A 233 1.97 -5.48 8.37
C LEU A 233 1.73 -6.96 8.58
N THR A 234 0.47 -7.36 8.66
CA THR A 234 0.06 -8.77 8.71
C THR A 234 -0.67 -9.13 7.43
N VAL A 235 -0.29 -10.22 6.80
CA VAL A 235 -0.97 -10.76 5.61
C VAL A 235 -1.61 -12.09 5.96
N ASP A 236 -2.92 -12.20 5.74
CA ASP A 236 -3.69 -13.43 5.88
C ASP A 236 -4.15 -13.88 4.48
N PHE A 237 -4.16 -15.18 4.20
CA PHE A 237 -4.68 -15.72 2.95
C PHE A 237 -5.05 -17.20 3.05
N ILE A 238 -5.80 -17.68 2.05
CA ILE A 238 -6.11 -19.10 1.86
C ILE A 238 -5.33 -19.62 0.65
N GLY A 239 -4.45 -20.58 0.86
CA GLY A 239 -3.77 -21.30 -0.23
C GLY A 239 -4.64 -22.40 -0.79
N LYS A 240 -4.90 -22.38 -2.12
CA LYS A 240 -5.56 -23.43 -2.88
C LYS A 240 -4.57 -24.04 -3.88
N GLU A 241 -4.99 -25.04 -4.64
CA GLU A 241 -4.13 -25.72 -5.60
C GLU A 241 -3.55 -24.75 -6.64
N THR A 242 -4.35 -23.87 -7.20
CA THR A 242 -4.00 -22.95 -8.31
C THR A 242 -3.92 -21.48 -7.92
N THR A 243 -4.29 -21.11 -6.69
CA THR A 243 -4.40 -19.71 -6.30
C THR A 243 -4.17 -19.49 -4.81
N TYR A 244 -3.72 -18.29 -4.46
CA TYR A 244 -3.85 -17.69 -3.13
C TYR A 244 -5.02 -16.74 -3.16
N SER A 245 -6.03 -16.96 -2.32
CA SER A 245 -7.29 -16.22 -2.28
C SER A 245 -7.62 -15.73 -0.88
N GLU A 246 -8.66 -14.90 -0.76
CA GLU A 246 -9.04 -14.26 0.51
C GLU A 246 -7.85 -13.59 1.18
N ILE A 247 -7.10 -12.83 0.40
CA ILE A 247 -5.89 -12.15 0.86
C ILE A 247 -6.30 -10.88 1.59
N TRP A 248 -5.91 -10.77 2.86
CA TRP A 248 -6.15 -9.60 3.69
C TRP A 248 -4.84 -9.00 4.16
N LEU A 249 -4.71 -7.69 3.97
CA LEU A 249 -3.58 -6.89 4.44
C LEU A 249 -4.01 -6.05 5.63
N THR A 250 -3.49 -6.36 6.80
CA THR A 250 -3.78 -5.68 8.07
C THR A 250 -2.60 -4.83 8.51
N GLY A 251 -2.87 -3.62 8.97
CA GLY A 251 -1.85 -2.74 9.53
C GLY A 251 -2.46 -1.63 10.38
N SER A 252 -1.61 -1.00 11.17
CA SER A 252 -1.99 0.17 11.97
C SER A 252 -2.27 1.39 11.10
N VAL A 253 -3.10 2.26 11.62
CA VAL A 253 -3.43 3.56 11.06
C VAL A 253 -3.42 4.58 12.18
N ASN A 254 -2.89 5.77 11.91
CA ASN A 254 -2.89 6.86 12.87
C ASN A 254 -3.43 8.14 12.23
N MET A 255 -4.43 8.75 12.85
CA MET A 255 -4.85 10.12 12.55
C MET A 255 -3.89 11.06 13.28
N VAL A 256 -2.97 11.67 12.55
CA VAL A 256 -1.89 12.50 13.11
C VAL A 256 -2.45 13.83 13.62
N PHE A 257 -3.22 14.52 12.79
CA PHE A 257 -3.94 15.75 13.15
C PHE A 257 -5.04 16.07 12.12
N LYS A 258 -5.87 17.04 12.45
CA LYS A 258 -6.80 17.70 11.52
C LYS A 258 -6.54 19.19 11.47
N GLY A 259 -6.83 19.82 10.35
CA GLY A 259 -6.58 21.25 10.17
C GLY A 259 -7.39 21.85 9.04
N VAL A 260 -7.12 23.11 8.77
CA VAL A 260 -7.72 23.89 7.68
C VAL A 260 -6.59 24.37 6.77
N TYR A 261 -6.64 23.96 5.51
CA TYR A 261 -5.74 24.50 4.49
C TYR A 261 -6.36 25.75 3.87
N ASN A 262 -5.62 26.85 3.90
CA ASN A 262 -6.04 28.09 3.27
C ASN A 262 -5.25 28.28 1.98
N ASN A 263 -5.94 28.20 0.84
CA ASN A 263 -5.35 28.64 -0.42
C ASN A 263 -5.56 30.16 -0.50
N PHE A 264 -4.47 30.90 -0.35
CA PHE A 264 -4.43 32.33 -0.61
C PHE A 264 -3.98 32.47 -2.08
N ASP A 265 -4.94 32.76 -2.96
CA ASP A 265 -4.70 33.15 -4.35
C ASP A 265 -3.83 34.43 -4.41
#